data_6558cfc05335b3af17b1de4b39a1d779
#
_entry.id   6558cfc05335b3af17b1de4b39a1d779
#
_cell.length_a   1.000
_cell.length_b   1.000
_cell.length_c   1.000
_cell.angle_alpha   90.00
_cell.angle_beta   90.00
_cell.angle_gamma   90.00
#
_symmetry.space_group_name_H-M   'P 1'
#
loop_
_entity.id
_entity.type
_entity.pdbx_description
1 polymer ?
#
loop_
_entity_poly.entity_id
_entity_poly.type
_entity_poly.pdbx_seq_one_letter_code
_entity_poly.pdbx_strand_id
1 'polypeptide(L)'
;MTPVRLTFHRTFHSLGHSENFRRFFIGQAISVTGTWMQMVAAAWLVLQLTGSGVALGIDTALAFGPILLFGPLGGSLADRYDKRRILLATQVTFGALAFVLWGIVATGVVELWMVYALSFLQGVTTSIDQPTRQSFFAEMVEDRDLPNAVSLNSAVMTGTRIVGPALAGALIAGIGLQWCFFINACSYVAVIVALLTMHADQLRLQRAPHEAGAIREGLRYAWRTGELRRPLVLMSVLYLFSFNYSVLMPLFAERTFDGDAGTLALLFSVAGIGSLAGALVMASRPRPSERMLALAAVGVGVVTTLVAFAPTLDLAVISMLPLGVASIVFFVTANSTLQLTSRPDMRGRVMALYGIVFLGTTPFGAPVAGWIGEHLGPRVAFAGGGLVALATGLVGLWVLSRRATAERLELEPAGI
;
A
#
# COMPACT_ATOMS: atom_id res chain seq x y z
N MET A 1 -13.91 13.90 -34.24
CA MET A 1 -13.89 13.52 -32.80
C MET A 1 -13.01 14.52 -32.07
N THR A 2 -13.52 15.15 -31.02
CA THR A 2 -12.72 16.11 -30.21
C THR A 2 -11.57 15.40 -29.51
N PRO A 3 -10.38 16.03 -29.34
CA PRO A 3 -9.21 15.41 -28.68
C PRO A 3 -9.52 14.81 -27.31
N VAL A 4 -10.47 15.37 -26.57
CA VAL A 4 -10.95 14.85 -25.28
C VAL A 4 -11.62 13.48 -25.42
N ARG A 5 -12.42 13.22 -26.48
CA ARG A 5 -13.03 11.91 -26.74
C ARG A 5 -12.01 10.84 -27.09
N LEU A 6 -10.96 11.18 -27.82
CA LEU A 6 -9.88 10.26 -28.18
C LEU A 6 -9.04 9.87 -26.94
N THR A 7 -8.79 10.82 -26.04
CA THR A 7 -8.09 10.57 -24.79
C THR A 7 -8.91 9.69 -23.86
N PHE A 8 -10.21 9.96 -23.73
CA PHE A 8 -11.12 9.17 -22.90
C PHE A 8 -11.26 7.72 -23.41
N HIS A 9 -11.38 7.52 -24.73
CA HIS A 9 -11.39 6.18 -25.33
C HIS A 9 -10.08 5.40 -25.10
N ARG A 10 -8.93 6.07 -25.13
CA ARG A 10 -7.63 5.45 -24.83
C ARG A 10 -7.47 5.08 -23.37
N THR A 11 -7.95 5.92 -22.46
CA THR A 11 -7.83 5.71 -21.00
C THR A 11 -8.67 4.52 -20.53
N PHE A 12 -9.88 4.33 -21.08
CA PHE A 12 -10.82 3.28 -20.66
C PHE A 12 -10.94 2.13 -21.68
N HIS A 13 -9.90 1.95 -22.51
CA HIS A 13 -9.90 0.99 -23.61
C HIS A 13 -10.16 -0.45 -23.14
N SER A 14 -9.47 -0.92 -22.09
CA SER A 14 -9.63 -2.27 -21.55
C SER A 14 -11.02 -2.53 -20.95
N LEU A 15 -11.69 -1.51 -20.40
CA LEU A 15 -13.06 -1.63 -19.89
C LEU A 15 -14.10 -1.78 -21.02
N GLY A 16 -13.81 -1.25 -22.20
CA GLY A 16 -14.65 -1.40 -23.38
C GLY A 16 -14.52 -2.76 -24.06
N HIS A 17 -13.32 -3.36 -24.03
CA HIS A 17 -13.01 -4.59 -24.77
C HIS A 17 -13.24 -5.86 -23.94
N SER A 18 -13.03 -5.85 -22.64
CA SER A 18 -13.24 -7.00 -21.76
C SER A 18 -14.38 -6.78 -20.80
N GLU A 19 -15.48 -7.52 -21.01
CA GLU A 19 -16.62 -7.50 -20.10
C GLU A 19 -16.29 -8.08 -18.75
N ASN A 20 -15.47 -9.14 -18.69
CA ASN A 20 -14.98 -9.76 -17.47
C ASN A 20 -14.16 -8.77 -16.65
N PHE A 21 -13.24 -8.05 -17.30
CA PHE A 21 -12.44 -7.03 -16.63
C PHE A 21 -13.29 -5.87 -16.11
N ARG A 22 -14.27 -5.38 -16.91
CA ARG A 22 -15.17 -4.32 -16.49
C ARG A 22 -15.98 -4.68 -15.23
N ARG A 23 -16.57 -5.88 -15.19
CA ARG A 23 -17.33 -6.37 -14.03
C ARG A 23 -16.44 -6.46 -12.80
N PHE A 24 -15.26 -7.05 -12.95
CA PHE A 24 -14.29 -7.18 -11.87
C PHE A 24 -13.80 -5.82 -11.37
N PHE A 25 -13.48 -4.91 -12.27
CA PHE A 25 -12.99 -3.57 -11.96
C PHE A 25 -14.00 -2.77 -11.11
N ILE A 26 -15.28 -2.80 -11.46
CA ILE A 26 -16.34 -2.12 -10.71
C ILE A 26 -16.48 -2.75 -9.31
N GLY A 27 -16.60 -4.07 -9.24
CA GLY A 27 -16.68 -4.79 -7.97
C GLY A 27 -15.47 -4.49 -7.07
N GLN A 28 -14.27 -4.51 -7.66
CA GLN A 28 -13.01 -4.20 -6.99
C GLN A 28 -12.98 -2.75 -6.45
N ALA A 29 -13.43 -1.76 -7.23
CA ALA A 29 -13.47 -0.37 -6.79
C ALA A 29 -14.36 -0.20 -5.55
N ILE A 30 -15.51 -0.85 -5.53
CA ILE A 30 -16.44 -0.85 -4.39
C ILE A 30 -15.79 -1.52 -3.17
N SER A 31 -15.24 -2.73 -3.35
CA SER A 31 -14.69 -3.52 -2.27
C SER A 31 -13.43 -2.89 -1.66
N VAL A 32 -12.53 -2.35 -2.47
CA VAL A 32 -11.30 -1.69 -1.96
C VAL A 32 -11.64 -0.40 -1.22
N THR A 33 -12.68 0.34 -1.66
CA THR A 33 -13.18 1.51 -0.91
C THR A 33 -13.65 1.08 0.49
N GLY A 34 -14.44 0.00 0.58
CA GLY A 34 -14.87 -0.59 1.85
C GLY A 34 -13.70 -1.04 2.72
N THR A 35 -12.68 -1.64 2.11
CA THR A 35 -11.46 -2.09 2.83
C THR A 35 -10.71 -0.91 3.46
N TRP A 36 -10.51 0.21 2.74
CA TRP A 36 -9.88 1.41 3.30
C TRP A 36 -10.72 2.06 4.40
N MET A 37 -12.04 2.06 4.24
CA MET A 37 -12.98 2.51 5.26
C MET A 37 -12.88 1.65 6.52
N GLN A 38 -12.89 0.32 6.38
CA GLN A 38 -12.73 -0.61 7.52
C GLN A 38 -11.38 -0.44 8.21
N MET A 39 -10.30 -0.21 7.45
CA MET A 39 -8.97 -0.02 8.03
C MET A 39 -8.93 1.17 9.00
N VAL A 40 -9.54 2.31 8.63
CA VAL A 40 -9.63 3.48 9.51
C VAL A 40 -10.49 3.17 10.73
N ALA A 41 -11.66 2.52 10.51
CA ALA A 41 -12.57 2.15 11.59
C ALA A 41 -11.95 1.14 12.57
N ALA A 42 -11.21 0.14 12.06
CA ALA A 42 -10.54 -0.86 12.91
C ALA A 42 -9.42 -0.23 13.76
N ALA A 43 -8.59 0.64 13.16
CA ALA A 43 -7.56 1.35 13.90
C ALA A 43 -8.17 2.23 15.00
N TRP A 44 -9.28 2.92 14.70
CA TRP A 44 -10.01 3.71 15.69
C TRP A 44 -10.64 2.84 16.79
N LEU A 45 -11.22 1.67 16.42
CA LEU A 45 -11.77 0.71 17.37
C LEU A 45 -10.70 0.21 18.37
N VAL A 46 -9.53 -0.20 17.88
CA VAL A 46 -8.42 -0.66 18.75
C VAL A 46 -8.01 0.45 19.70
N LEU A 47 -7.94 1.70 19.22
CA LEU A 47 -7.60 2.85 20.06
C LEU A 47 -8.67 3.10 21.13
N GLN A 48 -9.96 3.07 20.77
CA GLN A 48 -11.07 3.21 21.72
C GLN A 48 -11.09 2.12 22.80
N LEU A 49 -10.76 0.87 22.43
CA LEU A 49 -10.75 -0.26 23.36
C LEU A 49 -9.58 -0.20 24.36
N THR A 50 -8.45 0.38 23.95
CA THR A 50 -7.19 0.22 24.72
C THR A 50 -6.49 1.52 25.06
N GLY A 51 -6.72 2.59 24.32
CA GLY A 51 -5.91 3.81 24.39
C GLY A 51 -4.43 3.58 24.05
N SER A 52 -4.05 2.40 23.49
CA SER A 52 -2.67 1.96 23.38
C SER A 52 -2.17 1.97 21.94
N GLY A 53 -1.03 2.65 21.73
CA GLY A 53 -0.30 2.61 20.46
C GLY A 53 0.38 1.26 20.22
N VAL A 54 0.78 0.58 21.28
CA VAL A 54 1.34 -0.79 21.19
C VAL A 54 0.27 -1.74 20.68
N ALA A 55 -0.97 -1.62 21.15
CA ALA A 55 -2.09 -2.44 20.68
C ALA A 55 -2.36 -2.22 19.18
N LEU A 56 -2.35 -0.97 18.71
CA LEU A 56 -2.44 -0.63 17.28
C LEU A 56 -1.28 -1.24 16.47
N GLY A 57 -0.07 -1.18 17.01
CA GLY A 57 1.11 -1.77 16.39
C GLY A 57 1.00 -3.29 16.26
N ILE A 58 0.53 -3.98 17.29
CA ILE A 58 0.31 -5.43 17.29
C ILE A 58 -0.80 -5.80 16.31
N ASP A 59 -1.93 -5.07 16.28
CA ASP A 59 -3.00 -5.31 15.31
C ASP A 59 -2.49 -5.20 13.87
N THR A 60 -1.75 -4.13 13.59
CA THR A 60 -1.10 -3.94 12.29
C THR A 60 -0.11 -5.08 11.97
N ALA A 61 0.68 -5.52 12.95
CA ALA A 61 1.62 -6.62 12.77
C ALA A 61 0.90 -7.95 12.48
N LEU A 62 -0.24 -8.20 13.13
CA LEU A 62 -1.07 -9.38 12.88
C LEU A 62 -1.75 -9.33 11.50
N ALA A 63 -2.15 -8.15 11.04
CA ALA A 63 -2.74 -7.97 9.71
C ALA A 63 -1.73 -8.19 8.56
N PHE A 64 -0.46 -7.79 8.74
CA PHE A 64 0.57 -7.86 7.69
C PHE A 64 1.56 -9.01 7.87
N GLY A 65 1.78 -9.51 9.09
CA GLY A 65 2.71 -10.59 9.37
C GLY A 65 2.45 -11.89 8.59
N PRO A 66 1.19 -12.34 8.48
CA PRO A 66 0.85 -13.52 7.67
C PRO A 66 1.25 -13.39 6.21
N ILE A 67 1.25 -12.18 5.63
CA ILE A 67 1.64 -11.94 4.24
C ILE A 67 3.12 -12.29 4.04
N LEU A 68 3.97 -11.96 5.00
CA LEU A 68 5.39 -12.31 4.97
C LEU A 68 5.61 -13.83 5.08
N LEU A 69 4.86 -14.49 5.95
CA LEU A 69 5.01 -15.92 6.22
C LEU A 69 4.38 -16.81 5.15
N PHE A 70 3.17 -16.46 4.72
CA PHE A 70 2.34 -17.28 3.84
C PHE A 70 2.27 -16.76 2.39
N GLY A 71 2.82 -15.58 2.08
CA GLY A 71 2.82 -15.02 0.72
C GLY A 71 3.38 -15.97 -0.35
N PRO A 72 4.53 -16.65 -0.12
CA PRO A 72 5.05 -17.64 -1.06
C PRO A 72 4.11 -18.84 -1.27
N LEU A 73 3.39 -19.27 -0.23
CA LEU A 73 2.38 -20.31 -0.34
C LEU A 73 1.17 -19.84 -1.15
N GLY A 74 0.72 -18.59 -0.92
CA GLY A 74 -0.37 -17.98 -1.69
C GLY A 74 -0.04 -17.90 -3.18
N GLY A 75 1.19 -17.50 -3.54
CA GLY A 75 1.65 -17.53 -4.93
C GLY A 75 1.62 -18.93 -5.53
N SER A 76 2.13 -19.93 -4.80
CA SER A 76 2.10 -21.33 -5.25
C SER A 76 0.67 -21.87 -5.44
N LEU A 77 -0.28 -21.47 -4.59
CA LEU A 77 -1.69 -21.81 -4.75
C LEU A 77 -2.29 -21.16 -6.01
N ALA A 78 -1.98 -19.89 -6.26
CA ALA A 78 -2.44 -19.16 -7.44
C ALA A 78 -1.95 -19.80 -8.76
N ASP A 79 -0.76 -20.41 -8.74
CA ASP A 79 -0.19 -21.07 -9.92
C ASP A 79 -0.81 -22.47 -10.18
N ARG A 80 -1.28 -23.16 -9.13
CA ARG A 80 -1.77 -24.54 -9.21
C ARG A 80 -3.27 -24.67 -9.42
N TYR A 81 -4.05 -23.75 -8.84
CA TYR A 81 -5.50 -23.83 -8.80
C TYR A 81 -6.15 -22.74 -9.66
N ASP A 82 -7.45 -22.92 -9.93
CA ASP A 82 -8.29 -21.94 -10.60
C ASP A 82 -8.35 -20.63 -9.79
N LYS A 83 -7.79 -19.58 -10.34
CA LYS A 83 -7.67 -18.26 -9.69
C LYS A 83 -9.03 -17.65 -9.35
N ARG A 84 -10.04 -17.84 -10.23
CA ARG A 84 -11.41 -17.40 -9.99
C ARG A 84 -12.00 -18.06 -8.73
N ARG A 85 -11.78 -19.37 -8.54
CA ARG A 85 -12.26 -20.10 -7.36
C ARG A 85 -11.53 -19.65 -6.09
N ILE A 86 -10.22 -19.46 -6.18
CA ILE A 86 -9.44 -18.92 -5.05
C ILE A 86 -9.98 -17.54 -4.65
N LEU A 87 -10.15 -16.63 -5.62
CA LEU A 87 -10.69 -15.29 -5.35
C LEU A 87 -12.11 -15.35 -4.78
N LEU A 88 -12.98 -16.22 -5.28
CA LEU A 88 -14.30 -16.41 -4.66
C LEU A 88 -14.19 -16.82 -3.19
N ALA A 89 -13.35 -17.78 -2.87
CA ALA A 89 -13.15 -18.25 -1.50
C ALA A 89 -12.60 -17.11 -0.62
N THR A 90 -11.59 -16.36 -1.09
CA THR A 90 -11.00 -15.25 -0.32
C THR A 90 -12.00 -14.10 -0.12
N GLN A 91 -12.82 -13.75 -1.14
CA GLN A 91 -13.82 -12.69 -0.99
C GLN A 91 -14.94 -13.10 -0.01
N VAL A 92 -15.39 -14.36 -0.04
CA VAL A 92 -16.35 -14.88 0.95
C VAL A 92 -15.75 -14.83 2.35
N THR A 93 -14.48 -15.22 2.51
CA THR A 93 -13.78 -15.15 3.80
C THR A 93 -13.67 -13.72 4.30
N PHE A 94 -13.24 -12.77 3.46
CA PHE A 94 -13.19 -11.35 3.85
C PHE A 94 -14.55 -10.80 4.26
N GLY A 95 -15.59 -11.12 3.49
CA GLY A 95 -16.97 -10.73 3.80
C GLY A 95 -17.42 -11.29 5.14
N ALA A 96 -17.17 -12.58 5.40
CA ALA A 96 -17.50 -13.23 6.66
C ALA A 96 -16.74 -12.62 7.85
N LEU A 97 -15.42 -12.38 7.72
CA LEU A 97 -14.61 -11.74 8.76
C LEU A 97 -15.11 -10.32 9.09
N ALA A 98 -15.44 -9.53 8.05
CA ALA A 98 -15.99 -8.19 8.24
C ALA A 98 -17.38 -8.23 8.88
N PHE A 99 -18.22 -9.20 8.52
CA PHE A 99 -19.56 -9.40 9.10
C PHE A 99 -19.48 -9.84 10.57
N VAL A 100 -18.55 -10.73 10.91
CA VAL A 100 -18.29 -11.14 12.30
C VAL A 100 -17.82 -9.93 13.11
N LEU A 101 -16.88 -9.14 12.57
CA LEU A 101 -16.41 -7.92 13.25
C LEU A 101 -17.57 -6.93 13.47
N TRP A 102 -18.43 -6.72 12.46
CA TRP A 102 -19.64 -5.93 12.64
C TRP A 102 -20.51 -6.46 13.79
N GLY A 103 -20.78 -7.77 13.79
CA GLY A 103 -21.67 -8.38 14.80
C GLY A 103 -21.17 -8.22 16.24
N ILE A 104 -19.88 -8.47 16.49
CA ILE A 104 -19.29 -8.33 17.83
C ILE A 104 -19.24 -6.87 18.29
N VAL A 105 -19.02 -5.93 17.36
CA VAL A 105 -19.03 -4.50 17.67
C VAL A 105 -20.45 -3.99 17.89
N ALA A 106 -21.42 -4.37 17.04
CA ALA A 106 -22.81 -3.95 17.14
C ALA A 106 -23.51 -4.48 18.41
N THR A 107 -23.11 -5.65 18.90
CA THR A 107 -23.61 -6.24 20.14
C THR A 107 -22.89 -5.75 21.40
N GLY A 108 -21.79 -5.00 21.25
CA GLY A 108 -21.01 -4.46 22.36
C GLY A 108 -20.16 -5.50 23.11
N VAL A 109 -20.01 -6.71 22.56
CA VAL A 109 -19.20 -7.80 23.19
C VAL A 109 -17.76 -7.82 22.67
N VAL A 110 -17.36 -6.83 21.89
CA VAL A 110 -16.04 -6.75 21.28
C VAL A 110 -14.93 -6.64 22.33
N GLU A 111 -13.95 -7.54 22.22
CA GLU A 111 -12.72 -7.52 23.02
C GLU A 111 -11.49 -7.46 22.09
N LEU A 112 -10.38 -6.94 22.59
CA LEU A 112 -9.16 -6.74 21.80
C LEU A 112 -8.65 -8.02 21.12
N TRP A 113 -8.66 -9.15 21.83
CA TRP A 113 -8.19 -10.41 21.28
C TRP A 113 -9.03 -10.89 20.08
N MET A 114 -10.34 -10.54 20.03
CA MET A 114 -11.21 -10.85 18.90
C MET A 114 -10.79 -10.06 17.66
N VAL A 115 -10.49 -8.76 17.85
CA VAL A 115 -9.96 -7.89 16.76
C VAL A 115 -8.65 -8.46 16.25
N TYR A 116 -7.72 -8.82 17.14
CA TYR A 116 -6.44 -9.43 16.78
C TYR A 116 -6.60 -10.73 15.98
N ALA A 117 -7.49 -11.62 16.41
CA ALA A 117 -7.77 -12.88 15.71
C ALA A 117 -8.31 -12.61 14.29
N LEU A 118 -9.26 -11.67 14.15
CA LEU A 118 -9.82 -11.30 12.86
C LEU A 118 -8.79 -10.63 11.96
N SER A 119 -7.93 -9.74 12.48
CA SER A 119 -6.82 -9.11 11.73
C SER A 119 -5.81 -10.15 11.25
N PHE A 120 -5.46 -11.14 12.08
CA PHE A 120 -4.59 -12.24 11.67
C PHE A 120 -5.21 -13.08 10.55
N LEU A 121 -6.47 -13.47 10.67
CA LEU A 121 -7.19 -14.23 9.64
C LEU A 121 -7.34 -13.43 8.34
N GLN A 122 -7.57 -12.13 8.44
CA GLN A 122 -7.56 -11.21 7.29
C GLN A 122 -6.19 -11.19 6.61
N GLY A 123 -5.11 -11.13 7.38
CA GLY A 123 -3.73 -11.22 6.88
C GLY A 123 -3.43 -12.53 6.16
N VAL A 124 -3.85 -13.67 6.72
CA VAL A 124 -3.74 -14.99 6.07
C VAL A 124 -4.51 -15.01 4.75
N THR A 125 -5.74 -14.51 4.74
CA THR A 125 -6.56 -14.43 3.52
C THR A 125 -5.91 -13.53 2.47
N THR A 126 -5.35 -12.38 2.89
CA THR A 126 -4.64 -11.43 2.02
C THR A 126 -3.39 -12.07 1.39
N SER A 127 -2.68 -12.93 2.12
CA SER A 127 -1.49 -13.62 1.61
C SER A 127 -1.78 -14.53 0.40
N ILE A 128 -3.01 -15.00 0.28
CA ILE A 128 -3.49 -15.82 -0.84
C ILE A 128 -4.16 -14.94 -1.91
N ASP A 129 -5.01 -14.00 -1.48
CA ASP A 129 -5.80 -13.14 -2.38
C ASP A 129 -4.91 -12.25 -3.26
N GLN A 130 -3.90 -11.61 -2.68
CA GLN A 130 -3.10 -10.60 -3.38
C GLN A 130 -2.32 -11.16 -4.58
N PRO A 131 -1.51 -12.24 -4.47
CA PRO A 131 -0.83 -12.81 -5.63
C PRO A 131 -1.80 -13.39 -6.65
N THR A 132 -2.89 -14.02 -6.20
CA THR A 132 -3.93 -14.56 -7.08
C THR A 132 -4.58 -13.46 -7.91
N ARG A 133 -4.94 -12.35 -7.27
CA ARG A 133 -5.56 -11.19 -7.93
C ARG A 133 -4.64 -10.55 -8.96
N GLN A 134 -3.35 -10.38 -8.63
CA GLN A 134 -2.38 -9.79 -9.55
C GLN A 134 -2.20 -10.65 -10.82
N SER A 135 -2.13 -11.97 -10.66
CA SER A 135 -2.01 -12.87 -11.81
C SER A 135 -3.32 -13.03 -12.60
N PHE A 136 -4.47 -12.83 -11.96
CA PHE A 136 -5.79 -12.94 -12.59
C PHE A 136 -6.09 -11.81 -13.59
N PHE A 137 -5.48 -10.62 -13.44
CA PHE A 137 -5.62 -9.53 -14.42
C PHE A 137 -5.19 -9.97 -15.82
N ALA A 138 -4.10 -10.72 -15.94
CA ALA A 138 -3.60 -11.20 -17.23
C ALA A 138 -4.52 -12.26 -17.88
N GLU A 139 -5.39 -12.92 -17.10
CA GLU A 139 -6.38 -13.86 -17.65
C GLU A 139 -7.64 -13.17 -18.19
N MET A 140 -7.92 -11.93 -17.73
CA MET A 140 -9.14 -11.19 -18.08
C MET A 140 -9.00 -10.29 -19.31
N VAL A 141 -7.78 -9.90 -19.68
CA VAL A 141 -7.53 -8.94 -20.75
C VAL A 141 -6.55 -9.49 -21.79
N GLU A 142 -6.53 -8.90 -22.98
CA GLU A 142 -5.49 -9.20 -23.98
C GLU A 142 -4.14 -8.58 -23.57
N ASP A 143 -3.03 -9.18 -24.03
CA ASP A 143 -1.69 -8.72 -23.70
C ASP A 143 -1.47 -7.23 -24.05
N ARG A 144 -2.08 -6.77 -25.16
CA ARG A 144 -2.06 -5.36 -25.57
C ARG A 144 -2.79 -4.42 -24.61
N ASP A 145 -3.81 -4.92 -23.90
CA ASP A 145 -4.67 -4.16 -22.97
C ASP A 145 -4.19 -4.26 -21.52
N LEU A 146 -3.28 -5.18 -21.21
CA LEU A 146 -2.77 -5.42 -19.86
C LEU A 146 -2.13 -4.15 -19.23
N PRO A 147 -1.31 -3.34 -19.93
CA PRO A 147 -0.79 -2.10 -19.36
C PRO A 147 -1.89 -1.09 -18.97
N ASN A 148 -2.97 -1.01 -19.77
CA ASN A 148 -4.11 -0.14 -19.49
C ASN A 148 -4.91 -0.65 -18.26
N ALA A 149 -5.16 -1.96 -18.18
CA ALA A 149 -5.85 -2.59 -17.06
C ALA A 149 -5.08 -2.38 -15.73
N VAL A 150 -3.75 -2.56 -15.74
CA VAL A 150 -2.89 -2.31 -14.57
C VAL A 150 -2.90 -0.84 -14.16
N SER A 151 -2.88 0.09 -15.13
CA SER A 151 -2.96 1.52 -14.87
C SER A 151 -4.30 1.92 -14.25
N LEU A 152 -5.41 1.39 -14.76
CA LEU A 152 -6.75 1.61 -14.19
C LEU A 152 -6.88 1.05 -12.77
N ASN A 153 -6.35 -0.15 -12.53
CA ASN A 153 -6.31 -0.72 -11.19
C ASN A 153 -5.52 0.16 -10.21
N SER A 154 -4.38 0.70 -10.65
CA SER A 154 -3.57 1.62 -9.84
C SER A 154 -4.32 2.93 -9.54
N ALA A 155 -5.10 3.44 -10.49
CA ALA A 155 -5.94 4.62 -10.28
C ALA A 155 -7.05 4.36 -9.26
N VAL A 156 -7.72 3.20 -9.31
CA VAL A 156 -8.70 2.79 -8.28
C VAL A 156 -8.03 2.68 -6.92
N MET A 157 -6.90 1.97 -6.82
CA MET A 157 -6.17 1.81 -5.56
C MET A 157 -5.78 3.16 -4.94
N THR A 158 -5.42 4.14 -5.76
CA THR A 158 -5.08 5.49 -5.27
C THR A 158 -6.34 6.29 -4.89
N GLY A 159 -7.40 6.23 -5.70
CA GLY A 159 -8.66 6.95 -5.45
C GLY A 159 -9.37 6.46 -4.19
N THR A 160 -9.37 5.16 -3.96
CA THR A 160 -10.02 4.54 -2.79
C THR A 160 -9.35 4.90 -1.47
N ARG A 161 -8.05 5.25 -1.48
CA ARG A 161 -7.33 5.79 -0.31
C ARG A 161 -7.84 7.15 0.15
N ILE A 162 -8.54 7.87 -0.72
CA ILE A 162 -9.19 9.16 -0.40
C ILE A 162 -10.61 8.90 0.06
N VAL A 163 -11.36 8.18 -0.77
CA VAL A 163 -12.81 7.97 -0.59
C VAL A 163 -13.08 7.10 0.64
N GLY A 164 -12.32 6.03 0.85
CA GLY A 164 -12.51 5.10 1.96
C GLY A 164 -12.46 5.78 3.33
N PRO A 165 -11.34 6.47 3.68
CA PRO A 165 -11.25 7.20 4.95
C PRO A 165 -12.32 8.30 5.10
N ALA A 166 -12.63 9.05 4.02
CA ALA A 166 -13.67 10.07 4.07
C ALA A 166 -15.04 9.48 4.43
N LEU A 167 -15.39 8.34 3.82
CA LEU A 167 -16.61 7.59 4.15
C LEU A 167 -16.58 7.06 5.59
N ALA A 168 -15.42 6.57 6.08
CA ALA A 168 -15.28 6.14 7.46
C ALA A 168 -15.61 7.27 8.42
N GLY A 169 -15.01 8.44 8.24
CA GLY A 169 -15.27 9.60 9.09
C GLY A 169 -16.74 10.01 9.11
N ALA A 170 -17.37 10.11 7.93
CA ALA A 170 -18.77 10.45 7.80
C ALA A 170 -19.69 9.43 8.49
N LEU A 171 -19.44 8.14 8.32
CA LEU A 171 -20.25 7.07 8.92
C LEU A 171 -20.06 7.01 10.44
N ILE A 172 -18.82 7.11 10.93
CA ILE A 172 -18.53 7.05 12.36
C ILE A 172 -19.21 8.23 13.08
N ALA A 173 -19.12 9.43 12.51
CA ALA A 173 -19.75 10.63 13.07
C ALA A 173 -21.28 10.60 12.97
N GLY A 174 -21.84 10.01 11.91
CA GLY A 174 -23.29 10.04 11.66
C GLY A 174 -24.07 8.91 12.30
N ILE A 175 -23.62 7.67 12.13
CA ILE A 175 -24.41 6.47 12.50
C ILE A 175 -23.62 5.43 13.31
N GLY A 176 -22.33 5.66 13.50
CA GLY A 176 -21.47 4.82 14.35
C GLY A 176 -20.50 3.91 13.57
N LEU A 177 -19.45 3.54 14.27
CA LEU A 177 -18.29 2.80 13.75
C LEU A 177 -18.64 1.41 13.21
N GLN A 178 -19.61 0.73 13.81
CA GLN A 178 -20.04 -0.61 13.38
C GLN A 178 -20.51 -0.66 11.93
N TRP A 179 -21.07 0.42 11.41
CA TRP A 179 -21.57 0.46 10.03
C TRP A 179 -20.46 0.44 8.98
N CYS A 180 -19.27 0.88 9.34
CA CYS A 180 -18.11 0.73 8.45
C CYS A 180 -17.80 -0.75 8.17
N PHE A 181 -17.92 -1.60 9.18
CA PHE A 181 -17.69 -3.05 9.03
C PHE A 181 -18.81 -3.72 8.23
N PHE A 182 -20.06 -3.36 8.50
CA PHE A 182 -21.22 -3.89 7.77
C PHE A 182 -21.18 -3.53 6.28
N ILE A 183 -20.96 -2.26 5.96
CA ILE A 183 -20.90 -1.79 4.58
C ILE A 183 -19.72 -2.45 3.85
N ASN A 184 -18.58 -2.63 4.53
CA ASN A 184 -17.47 -3.35 3.93
C ASN A 184 -17.79 -4.83 3.71
N ALA A 185 -18.46 -5.51 4.65
CA ALA A 185 -18.93 -6.88 4.45
C ALA A 185 -19.82 -6.99 3.20
N CYS A 186 -20.76 -6.06 3.03
CA CYS A 186 -21.61 -5.97 1.84
C CYS A 186 -20.82 -5.66 0.56
N SER A 187 -19.74 -4.86 0.66
CA SER A 187 -18.94 -4.49 -0.51
C SER A 187 -18.25 -5.68 -1.18
N TYR A 188 -17.91 -6.72 -0.43
CA TYR A 188 -17.35 -7.96 -0.98
C TYR A 188 -18.35 -8.71 -1.87
N VAL A 189 -19.65 -8.55 -1.63
CA VAL A 189 -20.70 -9.13 -2.49
C VAL A 189 -20.57 -8.62 -3.92
N ALA A 190 -20.15 -7.37 -4.12
CA ALA A 190 -19.98 -6.81 -5.46
C ALA A 190 -18.87 -7.55 -6.25
N VAL A 191 -17.76 -7.91 -5.61
CA VAL A 191 -16.71 -8.73 -6.25
C VAL A 191 -17.15 -10.16 -6.45
N ILE A 192 -17.85 -10.76 -5.48
CA ILE A 192 -18.39 -12.12 -5.58
C ILE A 192 -19.35 -12.20 -6.77
N VAL A 193 -20.28 -11.27 -6.90
CA VAL A 193 -21.20 -11.20 -8.05
C VAL A 193 -20.43 -11.03 -9.35
N ALA A 194 -19.44 -10.14 -9.39
CA ALA A 194 -18.59 -9.97 -10.56
C ALA A 194 -17.89 -11.27 -10.96
N LEU A 195 -17.31 -12.00 -10.00
CA LEU A 195 -16.65 -13.28 -10.23
C LEU A 195 -17.64 -14.36 -10.67
N LEU A 196 -18.83 -14.45 -10.09
CA LEU A 196 -19.85 -15.43 -10.44
C LEU A 196 -20.44 -15.21 -11.82
N THR A 197 -20.59 -13.96 -12.24
CA THR A 197 -21.17 -13.57 -13.54
C THR A 197 -20.15 -13.48 -14.67
N MET A 198 -18.87 -13.77 -14.42
CA MET A 198 -17.84 -13.81 -15.45
C MET A 198 -18.06 -14.96 -16.44
N HIS A 199 -17.80 -14.69 -17.70
CA HIS A 199 -17.74 -15.67 -18.76
C HIS A 199 -16.44 -16.47 -18.67
N ALA A 200 -16.50 -17.69 -18.15
CA ALA A 200 -15.33 -18.52 -17.88
C ALA A 200 -14.61 -18.96 -19.18
N ASP A 201 -15.34 -19.09 -20.29
CA ASP A 201 -14.87 -19.41 -21.63
C ASP A 201 -13.95 -18.32 -22.23
N GLN A 202 -14.07 -17.09 -21.75
CA GLN A 202 -13.25 -15.96 -22.20
C GLN A 202 -11.98 -15.78 -21.36
N LEU A 203 -11.79 -16.55 -20.28
CA LEU A 203 -10.60 -16.45 -19.44
C LEU A 203 -9.43 -17.16 -20.09
N ARG A 204 -8.29 -16.47 -20.16
CA ARG A 204 -7.04 -17.00 -20.74
C ARG A 204 -6.20 -17.61 -19.63
N LEU A 205 -6.33 -18.90 -19.42
CA LEU A 205 -5.58 -19.61 -18.39
C LEU A 205 -4.08 -19.52 -18.63
N GLN A 206 -3.39 -18.70 -17.86
CA GLN A 206 -1.93 -18.60 -17.84
C GLN A 206 -1.38 -19.41 -16.66
N ARG A 207 -0.64 -20.48 -16.96
CA ARG A 207 0.14 -21.22 -15.96
C ARG A 207 1.59 -20.74 -16.05
N ALA A 208 2.05 -20.01 -15.05
CA ALA A 208 3.46 -19.66 -14.95
C ALA A 208 4.27 -20.86 -14.40
N PRO A 209 5.44 -21.17 -14.95
CA PRO A 209 6.31 -22.19 -14.38
C PRO A 209 6.79 -21.73 -12.98
N HIS A 210 6.55 -22.54 -11.97
CA HIS A 210 7.02 -22.28 -10.62
C HIS A 210 8.48 -22.75 -10.51
N GLU A 211 9.43 -21.83 -10.37
CA GLU A 211 10.83 -22.14 -10.12
C GLU A 211 11.12 -22.11 -8.61
N ALA A 212 11.39 -23.29 -8.03
CA ALA A 212 11.83 -23.39 -6.65
C ALA A 212 13.16 -22.62 -6.45
N GLY A 213 13.25 -21.78 -5.40
CA GLY A 213 14.45 -20.98 -5.12
C GLY A 213 14.51 -19.59 -5.76
N ALA A 214 13.49 -19.18 -6.48
CA ALA A 214 13.42 -17.89 -7.16
C ALA A 214 13.69 -16.67 -6.23
N ILE A 215 13.20 -16.70 -4.98
CA ILE A 215 13.44 -15.63 -4.00
C ILE A 215 14.91 -15.54 -3.60
N ARG A 216 15.57 -16.67 -3.32
CA ARG A 216 16.98 -16.70 -2.93
C ARG A 216 17.89 -16.22 -4.06
N GLU A 217 17.56 -16.61 -5.29
CA GLU A 217 18.30 -16.18 -6.46
C GLU A 217 18.08 -14.68 -6.74
N GLY A 218 16.82 -14.20 -6.65
CA GLY A 218 16.49 -12.78 -6.72
C GLY A 218 17.25 -11.95 -5.68
N LEU A 219 17.31 -12.41 -4.43
CA LEU A 219 18.05 -11.75 -3.36
C LEU A 219 19.56 -11.70 -3.65
N ARG A 220 20.16 -12.81 -4.11
CA ARG A 220 21.57 -12.84 -4.49
C ARG A 220 21.87 -11.89 -5.64
N TYR A 221 21.02 -11.86 -6.66
CA TYR A 221 21.13 -10.96 -7.80
C TYR A 221 21.03 -9.49 -7.37
N ALA A 222 19.98 -9.14 -6.61
CA ALA A 222 19.78 -7.78 -6.13
C ALA A 222 20.91 -7.29 -5.23
N TRP A 223 21.44 -8.18 -4.36
CA TRP A 223 22.56 -7.83 -3.46
C TRP A 223 23.88 -7.60 -4.19
N ARG A 224 24.13 -8.35 -5.27
CA ARG A 224 25.31 -8.19 -6.13
C ARG A 224 25.22 -6.99 -7.08
N THR A 225 24.00 -6.56 -7.40
CA THR A 225 23.78 -5.42 -8.29
C THR A 225 23.55 -4.16 -7.46
N GLY A 226 24.54 -3.28 -7.40
CA GLY A 226 24.51 -2.09 -6.54
C GLY A 226 23.33 -1.16 -6.82
N GLU A 227 22.91 -1.07 -8.08
CA GLU A 227 21.75 -0.27 -8.52
C GLU A 227 20.39 -0.82 -8.07
N LEU A 228 20.31 -2.08 -7.67
CA LEU A 228 19.13 -2.71 -7.07
C LEU A 228 19.22 -2.72 -5.53
N ARG A 229 20.43 -3.00 -5.00
CA ARG A 229 20.65 -3.06 -3.56
C ARG A 229 20.33 -1.74 -2.86
N ARG A 230 20.83 -0.61 -3.42
CA ARG A 230 20.63 0.73 -2.80
C ARG A 230 19.16 1.12 -2.67
N PRO A 231 18.32 1.06 -3.73
CA PRO A 231 16.89 1.30 -3.61
C PRO A 231 16.21 0.38 -2.59
N LEU A 232 16.54 -0.93 -2.61
CA LEU A 232 15.94 -1.88 -1.67
C LEU A 232 16.30 -1.57 -0.21
N VAL A 233 17.56 -1.24 0.09
CA VAL A 233 18.00 -0.85 1.44
C VAL A 233 17.31 0.45 1.88
N LEU A 234 17.29 1.46 1.01
CA LEU A 234 16.66 2.75 1.30
C LEU A 234 15.16 2.56 1.59
N MET A 235 14.47 1.76 0.78
CA MET A 235 13.08 1.39 1.03
C MET A 235 12.90 0.66 2.36
N SER A 236 13.72 -0.36 2.64
CA SER A 236 13.62 -1.14 3.87
C SER A 236 13.68 -0.26 5.11
N VAL A 237 14.60 0.71 5.13
CA VAL A 237 14.74 1.64 6.26
C VAL A 237 13.51 2.55 6.37
N LEU A 238 13.03 3.13 5.28
CA LEU A 238 11.86 4.01 5.32
C LEU A 238 10.58 3.26 5.70
N TYR A 239 10.35 2.07 5.16
CA TYR A 239 9.16 1.27 5.51
C TYR A 239 9.19 0.81 6.96
N LEU A 240 10.36 0.47 7.48
CA LEU A 240 10.49 0.04 8.88
C LEU A 240 10.21 1.19 9.86
N PHE A 241 10.72 2.40 9.60
CA PHE A 241 10.72 3.47 10.58
C PHE A 241 9.78 4.64 10.24
N SER A 242 9.52 4.93 8.96
CA SER A 242 8.86 6.18 8.57
C SER A 242 7.41 5.97 8.11
N PHE A 243 7.06 4.85 7.48
CA PHE A 243 5.75 4.63 6.87
C PHE A 243 4.72 3.90 7.78
N ASN A 244 4.81 4.09 9.09
CA ASN A 244 3.89 3.48 10.06
C ASN A 244 2.63 4.36 10.33
N TYR A 245 2.09 4.99 9.29
CA TYR A 245 0.96 5.92 9.41
C TYR A 245 -0.32 5.27 9.92
N SER A 246 -0.55 3.99 9.68
CA SER A 246 -1.70 3.24 10.19
C SER A 246 -1.76 3.21 11.73
N VAL A 247 -0.61 3.29 12.38
CA VAL A 247 -0.47 3.32 13.85
C VAL A 247 -0.35 4.74 14.36
N LEU A 248 0.47 5.56 13.68
CA LEU A 248 0.80 6.90 14.19
C LEU A 248 -0.32 7.92 13.97
N MET A 249 -1.06 7.86 12.86
CA MET A 249 -2.13 8.83 12.59
C MET A 249 -3.28 8.77 13.61
N PRO A 250 -3.81 7.57 14.02
CA PRO A 250 -4.82 7.52 15.08
C PRO A 250 -4.33 8.14 16.40
N LEU A 251 -3.11 7.79 16.84
CA LEU A 251 -2.51 8.35 18.04
C LEU A 251 -2.28 9.88 17.93
N PHE A 252 -1.88 10.33 16.75
CA PHE A 252 -1.64 11.76 16.49
C PHE A 252 -2.94 12.55 16.51
N ALA A 253 -4.01 12.02 15.93
CA ALA A 253 -5.33 12.64 15.97
C ALA A 253 -5.85 12.75 17.41
N GLU A 254 -5.85 11.64 18.17
CA GLU A 254 -6.40 11.58 19.50
C GLU A 254 -5.52 12.33 20.52
N ARG A 255 -4.24 11.93 20.67
CA ARG A 255 -3.38 12.42 21.77
C ARG A 255 -2.75 13.77 21.54
N THR A 256 -2.70 14.24 20.29
CA THR A 256 -2.05 15.53 19.98
C THR A 256 -3.06 16.66 19.82
N PHE A 257 -4.24 16.33 19.30
CA PHE A 257 -5.27 17.33 18.97
C PHE A 257 -6.60 17.08 19.65
N ASP A 258 -6.69 16.12 20.56
CA ASP A 258 -7.95 15.68 21.22
C ASP A 258 -9.06 15.43 20.18
N GLY A 259 -8.64 14.93 19.00
CA GLY A 259 -9.50 14.72 17.85
C GLY A 259 -10.22 13.38 17.90
N ASP A 260 -11.22 13.26 17.07
CA ASP A 260 -12.08 12.07 16.93
C ASP A 260 -11.75 11.28 15.65
N ALA A 261 -12.59 10.27 15.34
CA ALA A 261 -12.48 9.50 14.11
C ALA A 261 -12.64 10.34 12.84
N GLY A 262 -13.41 11.44 12.91
CA GLY A 262 -13.53 12.41 11.81
C GLY A 262 -12.20 13.12 11.54
N THR A 263 -11.49 13.51 12.60
CA THR A 263 -10.14 14.08 12.52
C THR A 263 -9.16 13.10 11.87
N LEU A 264 -9.18 11.83 12.28
CA LEU A 264 -8.37 10.77 11.67
C LEU A 264 -8.69 10.59 10.18
N ALA A 265 -9.98 10.53 9.85
CA ALA A 265 -10.44 10.41 8.47
C ALA A 265 -10.03 11.60 7.60
N LEU A 266 -10.06 12.81 8.15
CA LEU A 266 -9.62 14.03 7.49
C LEU A 266 -8.12 13.98 7.16
N LEU A 267 -7.27 13.58 8.13
CA LEU A 267 -5.83 13.43 7.94
C LEU A 267 -5.51 12.44 6.82
N PHE A 268 -6.13 11.25 6.82
CA PHE A 268 -5.93 10.27 5.75
C PHE A 268 -6.46 10.75 4.39
N SER A 269 -7.62 11.41 4.35
CA SER A 269 -8.22 11.88 3.10
C SER A 269 -7.35 12.95 2.43
N VAL A 270 -6.83 13.91 3.20
CA VAL A 270 -5.95 14.96 2.68
C VAL A 270 -4.61 14.38 2.23
N ALA A 271 -4.03 13.42 2.97
CA ALA A 271 -2.85 12.68 2.51
C ALA A 271 -3.13 11.92 1.20
N GLY A 272 -4.34 11.33 1.07
CA GLY A 272 -4.79 10.68 -0.15
C GLY A 272 -4.88 11.63 -1.34
N ILE A 273 -5.45 12.83 -1.16
CA ILE A 273 -5.49 13.89 -2.20
C ILE A 273 -4.07 14.26 -2.64
N GLY A 274 -3.16 14.44 -1.69
CA GLY A 274 -1.74 14.68 -1.97
C GLY A 274 -1.11 13.55 -2.78
N SER A 275 -1.41 12.30 -2.43
CA SER A 275 -0.94 11.12 -3.15
C SER A 275 -1.45 11.08 -4.60
N LEU A 276 -2.71 11.44 -4.83
CA LEU A 276 -3.27 11.52 -6.18
C LEU A 276 -2.57 12.61 -7.01
N ALA A 277 -2.39 13.80 -6.44
CA ALA A 277 -1.68 14.89 -7.09
C ALA A 277 -0.23 14.50 -7.44
N GLY A 278 0.48 13.89 -6.50
CA GLY A 278 1.84 13.38 -6.71
C GLY A 278 1.93 12.30 -7.79
N ALA A 279 0.96 11.37 -7.84
CA ALA A 279 0.89 10.34 -8.86
C ALA A 279 0.69 10.93 -10.28
N LEU A 280 -0.17 11.95 -10.42
CA LEU A 280 -0.36 12.66 -11.69
C LEU A 280 0.90 13.38 -12.14
N VAL A 281 1.61 14.04 -11.21
CA VAL A 281 2.91 14.68 -11.51
C VAL A 281 3.94 13.65 -11.95
N MET A 282 4.00 12.48 -11.30
CA MET A 282 4.92 11.42 -11.68
C MET A 282 4.61 10.80 -13.05
N ALA A 283 3.34 10.71 -13.42
CA ALA A 283 2.92 10.19 -14.73
C ALA A 283 3.43 11.05 -15.92
N SER A 284 3.70 12.34 -15.68
CA SER A 284 4.22 13.29 -16.68
C SER A 284 5.74 13.42 -16.70
N ARG A 285 6.46 12.76 -15.77
CA ARG A 285 7.90 12.93 -15.61
C ARG A 285 8.74 11.92 -16.40
N PRO A 286 9.96 12.30 -16.82
CA PRO A 286 10.90 11.38 -17.44
C PRO A 286 11.35 10.29 -16.45
N ARG A 287 12.10 9.29 -16.99
CA ARG A 287 12.50 8.06 -16.29
C ARG A 287 12.98 8.30 -14.85
N PRO A 288 12.49 7.51 -13.88
CA PRO A 288 12.94 7.57 -12.51
C PRO A 288 14.43 7.21 -12.40
N SER A 289 15.10 7.78 -11.40
CA SER A 289 16.52 7.55 -11.13
C SER A 289 16.76 7.34 -9.64
N GLU A 290 17.89 6.72 -9.27
CA GLU A 290 18.30 6.58 -7.88
C GLU A 290 18.42 7.93 -7.16
N ARG A 291 18.88 8.97 -7.86
CA ARG A 291 18.96 10.34 -7.30
C ARG A 291 17.58 10.89 -6.97
N MET A 292 16.60 10.67 -7.86
CA MET A 292 15.21 11.08 -7.62
C MET A 292 14.61 10.32 -6.43
N LEU A 293 14.93 9.02 -6.28
CA LEU A 293 14.50 8.22 -5.14
C LEU A 293 15.06 8.77 -3.81
N ALA A 294 16.38 9.09 -3.78
CA ALA A 294 17.00 9.67 -2.61
C ALA A 294 16.43 11.06 -2.26
N LEU A 295 16.17 11.92 -3.27
CA LEU A 295 15.50 13.19 -3.09
C LEU A 295 14.06 13.03 -2.58
N ALA A 296 13.33 12.04 -3.07
CA ALA A 296 11.99 11.73 -2.57
C ALA A 296 12.02 11.28 -1.10
N ALA A 297 13.02 10.48 -0.70
CA ALA A 297 13.24 10.11 0.70
C ALA A 297 13.52 11.34 1.59
N VAL A 298 14.36 12.27 1.12
CA VAL A 298 14.58 13.58 1.80
C VAL A 298 13.26 14.32 1.93
N GLY A 299 12.46 14.40 0.85
CA GLY A 299 11.15 15.06 0.87
C GLY A 299 10.19 14.45 1.89
N VAL A 300 10.08 13.11 1.93
CA VAL A 300 9.32 12.40 2.96
C VAL A 300 9.83 12.78 4.35
N GLY A 301 11.14 12.75 4.57
CA GLY A 301 11.76 13.06 5.86
C GLY A 301 11.46 14.49 6.33
N VAL A 302 11.64 15.48 5.46
CA VAL A 302 11.34 16.88 5.76
C VAL A 302 9.87 17.07 6.11
N VAL A 303 8.96 16.58 5.24
CA VAL A 303 7.52 16.79 5.44
C VAL A 303 7.00 16.05 6.67
N THR A 304 7.43 14.79 6.89
CA THR A 304 7.03 14.04 8.10
C THR A 304 7.52 14.73 9.37
N THR A 305 8.72 15.30 9.35
CA THR A 305 9.23 16.09 10.48
C THR A 305 8.41 17.36 10.69
N LEU A 306 8.04 18.08 9.62
CA LEU A 306 7.18 19.27 9.72
C LEU A 306 5.79 18.93 10.29
N VAL A 307 5.20 17.82 9.87
CA VAL A 307 3.93 17.30 10.45
C VAL A 307 4.05 17.12 11.96
N ALA A 308 5.16 16.53 12.43
CA ALA A 308 5.39 16.30 13.86
C ALA A 308 5.33 17.58 14.70
N PHE A 309 5.77 18.70 14.13
CA PHE A 309 5.83 20.00 14.82
C PHE A 309 4.64 20.92 14.51
N ALA A 310 3.61 20.44 13.80
CA ALA A 310 2.40 21.23 13.54
C ALA A 310 1.74 21.66 14.87
N PRO A 311 1.60 22.99 15.15
CA PRO A 311 1.08 23.48 16.42
C PRO A 311 -0.45 23.36 16.51
N THR A 312 -1.14 23.35 15.38
CA THR A 312 -2.60 23.27 15.30
C THR A 312 -3.05 22.14 14.37
N LEU A 313 -4.28 21.67 14.55
CA LEU A 313 -4.88 20.66 13.69
C LEU A 313 -4.92 21.11 12.22
N ASP A 314 -5.28 22.37 11.94
CA ASP A 314 -5.35 22.89 10.58
C ASP A 314 -4.01 22.80 9.86
N LEU A 315 -2.91 23.16 10.54
CA LEU A 315 -1.56 23.04 9.98
C LEU A 315 -1.14 21.58 9.80
N ALA A 316 -1.54 20.70 10.71
CA ALA A 316 -1.31 19.26 10.55
C ALA A 316 -2.06 18.75 9.32
N VAL A 317 -3.34 19.09 9.17
CA VAL A 317 -4.16 18.69 8.00
C VAL A 317 -3.57 19.22 6.70
N ILE A 318 -3.19 20.51 6.64
CA ILE A 318 -2.58 21.10 5.43
C ILE A 318 -1.26 20.38 5.10
N SER A 319 -0.45 20.04 6.09
CA SER A 319 0.82 19.34 5.88
C SER A 319 0.67 17.87 5.45
N MET A 320 -0.52 17.26 5.61
CA MET A 320 -0.82 15.94 5.02
C MET A 320 -0.78 15.96 3.49
N LEU A 321 -1.12 17.09 2.85
CA LEU A 321 -1.08 17.18 1.39
C LEU A 321 0.34 16.95 0.84
N PRO A 322 1.37 17.73 1.23
CA PRO A 322 2.74 17.48 0.78
C PRO A 322 3.28 16.14 1.28
N LEU A 323 2.82 15.60 2.42
CA LEU A 323 3.18 14.27 2.88
C LEU A 323 2.70 13.19 1.91
N GLY A 324 1.46 13.29 1.46
CA GLY A 324 0.91 12.39 0.44
C GLY A 324 1.67 12.46 -0.87
N VAL A 325 1.98 13.68 -1.35
CA VAL A 325 2.80 13.89 -2.56
C VAL A 325 4.16 13.23 -2.42
N ALA A 326 4.90 13.51 -1.34
CA ALA A 326 6.25 12.98 -1.13
C ALA A 326 6.23 11.44 -1.02
N SER A 327 5.25 10.89 -0.31
CA SER A 327 5.11 9.43 -0.15
C SER A 327 4.87 8.73 -1.48
N ILE A 328 3.94 9.20 -2.30
CA ILE A 328 3.65 8.55 -3.59
C ILE A 328 4.80 8.72 -4.59
N VAL A 329 5.48 9.88 -4.60
CA VAL A 329 6.68 10.10 -5.41
C VAL A 329 7.75 9.08 -5.03
N PHE A 330 7.96 8.86 -3.73
CA PHE A 330 8.90 7.83 -3.26
C PHE A 330 8.49 6.43 -3.73
N PHE A 331 7.23 6.02 -3.53
CA PHE A 331 6.76 4.69 -3.91
C PHE A 331 6.85 4.42 -5.41
N VAL A 332 6.38 5.36 -6.22
CA VAL A 332 6.42 5.23 -7.68
C VAL A 332 7.86 5.20 -8.18
N THR A 333 8.72 6.07 -7.65
CA THR A 333 10.13 6.11 -8.05
C THR A 333 10.85 4.82 -7.67
N ALA A 334 10.65 4.30 -6.45
CA ALA A 334 11.26 3.06 -6.00
C ALA A 334 10.83 1.86 -6.86
N ASN A 335 9.52 1.71 -7.07
CA ASN A 335 8.96 0.64 -7.89
C ASN A 335 9.50 0.68 -9.32
N SER A 336 9.43 1.85 -9.95
CA SER A 336 9.88 2.02 -11.35
C SER A 336 11.39 1.87 -11.50
N THR A 337 12.20 2.36 -10.54
CA THR A 337 13.66 2.16 -10.56
C THR A 337 14.01 0.68 -10.53
N LEU A 338 13.42 -0.09 -9.61
CA LEU A 338 13.65 -1.53 -9.52
C LEU A 338 13.22 -2.28 -10.77
N GLN A 339 12.05 -1.94 -11.36
CA GLN A 339 11.57 -2.57 -12.58
C GLN A 339 12.47 -2.29 -13.78
N LEU A 340 12.92 -1.03 -13.97
CA LEU A 340 13.69 -0.63 -15.15
C LEU A 340 15.15 -1.05 -15.08
N THR A 341 15.71 -1.14 -13.86
CA THR A 341 17.10 -1.58 -13.66
C THR A 341 17.24 -3.10 -13.69
N SER A 342 16.14 -3.83 -13.42
CA SER A 342 16.17 -5.29 -13.41
C SER A 342 16.25 -5.88 -14.81
N ARG A 343 17.09 -6.90 -14.99
CA ARG A 343 17.10 -7.71 -16.22
C ARG A 343 15.73 -8.35 -16.44
N PRO A 344 15.28 -8.51 -17.70
CA PRO A 344 13.95 -9.07 -17.99
C PRO A 344 13.67 -10.42 -17.32
N ASP A 345 14.68 -11.33 -17.31
CA ASP A 345 14.63 -12.67 -16.71
C ASP A 345 14.58 -12.65 -15.16
N MET A 346 15.05 -11.58 -14.52
CA MET A 346 15.12 -11.42 -13.06
C MET A 346 14.08 -10.45 -12.50
N ARG A 347 13.37 -9.72 -13.36
CA ARG A 347 12.42 -8.66 -12.95
C ARG A 347 11.34 -9.15 -12.00
N GLY A 348 10.72 -10.29 -12.28
CA GLY A 348 9.71 -10.88 -11.41
C GLY A 348 10.24 -11.18 -10.00
N ARG A 349 11.47 -11.70 -9.91
CA ARG A 349 12.14 -12.02 -8.64
C ARG A 349 12.48 -10.75 -7.83
N VAL A 350 12.94 -9.68 -8.51
CA VAL A 350 13.21 -8.39 -7.86
C VAL A 350 11.90 -7.74 -7.38
N MET A 351 10.83 -7.85 -8.16
CA MET A 351 9.52 -7.32 -7.75
C MET A 351 8.90 -8.11 -6.58
N ALA A 352 9.19 -9.40 -6.47
CA ALA A 352 8.83 -10.16 -5.27
C ALA A 352 9.58 -9.64 -4.02
N LEU A 353 10.88 -9.31 -4.13
CA LEU A 353 11.64 -8.68 -3.06
C LEU A 353 11.08 -7.29 -2.70
N TYR A 354 10.69 -6.49 -3.71
CA TYR A 354 9.99 -5.22 -3.48
C TYR A 354 8.75 -5.43 -2.61
N GLY A 355 7.91 -6.42 -2.93
CA GLY A 355 6.71 -6.76 -2.16
C GLY A 355 7.03 -7.18 -0.72
N ILE A 356 8.08 -7.99 -0.53
CA ILE A 356 8.55 -8.39 0.81
C ILE A 356 9.03 -7.17 1.61
N VAL A 357 9.77 -6.26 1.03
CA VAL A 357 10.21 -5.03 1.70
C VAL A 357 9.01 -4.12 2.00
N PHE A 358 8.11 -3.96 1.04
CA PHE A 358 6.95 -3.07 1.15
C PHE A 358 5.99 -3.48 2.27
N LEU A 359 5.66 -4.76 2.39
CA LEU A 359 4.69 -5.26 3.36
C LEU A 359 5.34 -5.96 4.56
N GLY A 360 6.49 -6.61 4.32
CA GLY A 360 7.13 -7.46 5.33
C GLY A 360 7.91 -6.71 6.40
N THR A 361 8.19 -5.42 6.25
CA THR A 361 8.81 -4.61 7.31
C THR A 361 7.77 -4.04 8.28
N THR A 362 6.51 -3.89 7.86
CA THR A 362 5.41 -3.36 8.68
C THR A 362 5.20 -4.12 10.00
N PRO A 363 5.19 -5.47 10.04
CA PRO A 363 5.04 -6.21 11.30
C PRO A 363 6.09 -5.90 12.37
N PHE A 364 7.25 -5.43 11.96
CA PHE A 364 8.34 -5.04 12.87
C PHE A 364 8.29 -3.55 13.20
N GLY A 365 8.03 -2.71 12.20
CA GLY A 365 8.00 -1.26 12.37
C GLY A 365 6.78 -0.76 13.14
N ALA A 366 5.61 -1.34 12.92
CA ALA A 366 4.36 -0.88 13.52
C ALA A 366 4.33 -1.00 15.06
N PRO A 367 4.74 -2.12 15.70
CA PRO A 367 4.82 -2.19 17.15
C PRO A 367 5.83 -1.20 17.75
N VAL A 368 6.98 -1.01 17.10
CA VAL A 368 8.01 -0.04 17.53
C VAL A 368 7.48 1.39 17.45
N ALA A 369 6.84 1.75 16.33
CA ALA A 369 6.22 3.06 16.14
C ALA A 369 5.08 3.29 17.17
N GLY A 370 4.28 2.26 17.43
CA GLY A 370 3.23 2.29 18.44
C GLY A 370 3.77 2.51 19.84
N TRP A 371 4.83 1.78 20.21
CA TRP A 371 5.49 1.94 21.51
C TRP A 371 6.08 3.34 21.70
N ILE A 372 6.78 3.87 20.69
CA ILE A 372 7.33 5.23 20.72
C ILE A 372 6.17 6.24 20.83
N GLY A 373 5.13 6.09 20.01
CA GLY A 373 3.96 6.97 20.02
C GLY A 373 3.19 6.96 21.35
N GLU A 374 3.14 5.82 22.03
CA GLU A 374 2.49 5.66 23.33
C GLU A 374 3.29 6.28 24.49
N HIS A 375 4.61 6.01 24.57
CA HIS A 375 5.43 6.35 25.72
C HIS A 375 6.17 7.68 25.59
N LEU A 376 6.59 8.04 24.37
CA LEU A 376 7.32 9.29 24.10
C LEU A 376 6.46 10.35 23.40
N GLY A 377 5.27 9.96 22.98
CA GLY A 377 4.30 10.80 22.30
C GLY A 377 4.32 10.67 20.77
N PRO A 378 3.16 10.90 20.11
CA PRO A 378 3.02 10.75 18.67
C PRO A 378 3.92 11.71 17.87
N ARG A 379 4.17 12.92 18.38
CA ARG A 379 5.07 13.90 17.77
C ARG A 379 6.51 13.40 17.69
N VAL A 380 6.99 12.74 18.75
CA VAL A 380 8.34 12.15 18.77
C VAL A 380 8.44 10.98 17.80
N ALA A 381 7.40 10.15 17.70
CA ALA A 381 7.36 9.04 16.75
C ALA A 381 7.38 9.53 15.28
N PHE A 382 6.58 10.54 14.94
CA PHE A 382 6.61 11.17 13.61
C PHE A 382 7.95 11.83 13.32
N ALA A 383 8.50 12.63 14.26
CA ALA A 383 9.79 13.29 14.09
C ALA A 383 10.93 12.28 13.90
N GLY A 384 10.93 11.20 14.71
CA GLY A 384 11.92 10.12 14.60
C GLY A 384 11.87 9.43 13.23
N GLY A 385 10.68 9.06 12.76
CA GLY A 385 10.49 8.50 11.42
C GLY A 385 10.92 9.47 10.32
N GLY A 386 10.58 10.75 10.46
CA GLY A 386 10.98 11.81 9.53
C GLY A 386 12.50 12.00 9.47
N LEU A 387 13.16 12.06 10.63
CA LEU A 387 14.63 12.21 10.71
C LEU A 387 15.36 10.99 10.13
N VAL A 388 14.84 9.77 10.35
CA VAL A 388 15.41 8.56 9.74
C VAL A 388 15.29 8.62 8.21
N ALA A 389 14.12 9.04 7.67
CA ALA A 389 13.95 9.17 6.22
C ALA A 389 14.88 10.25 5.65
N LEU A 390 15.00 11.40 6.33
CA LEU A 390 15.89 12.50 5.95
C LEU A 390 17.34 12.04 5.92
N ALA A 391 17.82 11.43 7.00
CA ALA A 391 19.19 10.93 7.10
C ALA A 391 19.50 9.88 6.03
N THR A 392 18.58 8.93 5.82
CA THR A 392 18.72 7.86 4.82
C THR A 392 18.76 8.44 3.40
N GLY A 393 17.90 9.42 3.10
CA GLY A 393 17.90 10.12 1.81
C GLY A 393 19.19 10.92 1.57
N LEU A 394 19.69 11.64 2.57
CA LEU A 394 20.96 12.39 2.49
C LEU A 394 22.17 11.46 2.31
N VAL A 395 22.22 10.34 3.04
CA VAL A 395 23.25 9.31 2.85
C VAL A 395 23.18 8.73 1.43
N GLY A 396 21.97 8.47 0.90
CA GLY A 396 21.78 8.04 -0.48
C GLY A 396 22.36 9.03 -1.50
N LEU A 397 22.07 10.30 -1.34
CA LEU A 397 22.62 11.38 -2.21
C LEU A 397 24.15 11.47 -2.10
N TRP A 398 24.68 11.38 -0.91
CA TRP A 398 26.14 11.41 -0.68
C TRP A 398 26.86 10.23 -1.34
N VAL A 399 26.32 9.00 -1.21
CA VAL A 399 26.88 7.83 -1.88
C VAL A 399 26.88 7.98 -3.41
N LEU A 400 25.79 8.53 -3.97
CA LEU A 400 25.68 8.78 -5.41
C LEU A 400 26.66 9.86 -5.90
N SER A 401 26.84 10.94 -5.12
CA SER A 401 27.78 12.01 -5.48
C SER A 401 29.23 11.52 -5.50
N ARG A 402 29.64 10.74 -4.50
CA ARG A 402 31.01 10.17 -4.47
C ARG A 402 31.31 9.24 -5.65
N ARG A 403 30.32 8.46 -6.10
CA ARG A 403 30.48 7.62 -7.29
C ARG A 403 30.68 8.43 -8.57
N ALA A 404 29.83 9.45 -8.78
CA ALA A 404 29.97 10.31 -9.93
C ALA A 404 31.32 11.03 -9.98
N THR A 405 31.91 11.32 -8.83
CA THR A 405 33.28 11.89 -8.73
C THR A 405 34.34 10.84 -9.06
N ALA A 406 34.20 9.60 -8.53
CA ALA A 406 35.14 8.52 -8.81
C ALA A 406 35.16 8.15 -10.32
N GLU A 407 33.98 8.00 -10.94
CA GLU A 407 33.87 7.74 -12.37
C GLU A 407 34.48 8.87 -13.24
N ARG A 408 34.37 10.14 -12.81
CA ARG A 408 35.01 11.25 -13.51
C ARG A 408 36.53 11.20 -13.41
N LEU A 409 37.07 10.84 -12.25
CA LEU A 409 38.52 10.74 -12.04
C LEU A 409 39.13 9.55 -12.79
N GLU A 410 38.38 8.46 -12.99
CA GLU A 410 38.80 7.33 -13.81
C GLU A 410 38.77 7.63 -15.32
N LEU A 411 37.94 8.58 -15.77
CA LEU A 411 37.79 8.99 -17.16
C LEU A 411 38.73 10.16 -17.55
N GLU A 412 39.34 10.87 -16.61
CA GLU A 412 40.42 11.82 -16.88
C GLU A 412 41.70 11.04 -17.18
N PRO A 413 42.18 10.96 -18.45
CA PRO A 413 43.43 10.31 -18.74
C PRO A 413 44.53 11.08 -17.97
N ALA A 414 45.41 10.32 -17.30
CA ALA A 414 46.61 10.86 -16.67
C ALA A 414 47.30 11.75 -17.71
N GLY A 415 47.14 13.05 -17.54
CA GLY A 415 47.75 14.01 -18.44
C GLY A 415 49.26 13.82 -18.42
N ILE A 416 49.80 13.44 -19.59
CA ILE A 416 51.22 13.48 -19.91
C ILE A 416 51.58 14.91 -20.30
#